data_56feea6e7f5c6b8faaff2a6da212a868
#
_entry.id   56feea6e7f5c6b8faaff2a6da212a868
#
_cell.length_a   1.000
_cell.length_b   1.000
_cell.length_c   1.000
_cell.angle_alpha   90.00
_cell.angle_beta   90.00
_cell.angle_gamma   90.00
#
_symmetry.space_group_name_H-M   'P 1'
#
loop_
_entity.id
_entity.type
_entity.pdbx_description
1 polymer ?
#
loop_
_entity_poly.entity_id
_entity_poly.type
_entity_poly.pdbx_seq_one_letter_code
_entity_poly.pdbx_strand_id
1 'polypeptide(L)'
;MLITTENALGIEVINAVKDRKIVCAFHDIDGTHSLIRNWPPVMSRVLYDTAVNGIPENLVSEENINRLVSLCDSEPLEETDRFCIESAGLSALTQMEWAIRRNQELTNGKFNSETNSQIIRLIWQGEEKFEDFAEPGEYLAYLKEVTPKLFWVYEQVLNRFCRDKNLEKAKKNPEEFLVKGSKEFMQFLFDNGVKNYFVTGAVVDKSVVPPMGMYEEVLGIGFDIGKGKVVEDILGSTWEEKIPKDEVMFRLVSDLGISGENVLVVGDGRSEISAGVKLNAVTISVLPKTAKRQRELHKELGTNIIITDYANENLKKIFK
;
A
#
# COMPACT_ATOMS: atom_id res chain seq x y z
N MET A 1 11.66 -9.79 21.69
CA MET A 1 11.81 -10.95 20.80
C MET A 1 13.10 -10.82 20.01
N LEU A 2 13.85 -11.87 19.79
CA LEU A 2 15.04 -11.88 18.92
C LEU A 2 14.68 -12.56 17.59
N ILE A 3 15.25 -12.11 16.48
CA ILE A 3 15.15 -12.79 15.17
C ILE A 3 16.53 -13.20 14.67
N THR A 4 16.65 -14.44 14.19
CA THR A 4 17.85 -14.96 13.55
C THR A 4 17.51 -15.94 12.44
N THR A 5 18.25 -15.88 11.34
CA THR A 5 18.04 -16.75 10.16
C THR A 5 19.04 -17.91 10.10
N GLU A 6 19.89 -18.10 11.11
CA GLU A 6 20.94 -19.12 11.11
C GLU A 6 20.41 -20.56 10.89
N ASN A 7 19.17 -20.84 11.30
CA ASN A 7 18.52 -22.15 11.14
C ASN A 7 17.17 -22.09 10.40
N ALA A 8 17.04 -21.17 9.45
CA ALA A 8 15.80 -20.91 8.71
C ALA A 8 15.49 -22.01 7.66
N LEU A 9 15.19 -23.22 8.10
CA LEU A 9 14.86 -24.34 7.21
C LEU A 9 13.55 -24.09 6.46
N GLY A 10 13.58 -24.16 5.12
CA GLY A 10 12.41 -24.02 4.28
C GLY A 10 11.87 -22.58 4.17
N ILE A 11 12.65 -21.58 4.58
CA ILE A 11 12.41 -20.16 4.40
C ILE A 11 13.44 -19.61 3.42
N GLU A 12 13.00 -18.79 2.46
CA GLU A 12 13.92 -18.15 1.51
C GLU A 12 14.61 -16.96 2.17
N VAL A 13 15.85 -17.16 2.63
CA VAL A 13 16.70 -16.12 3.20
C VAL A 13 17.52 -15.49 2.08
N ILE A 14 17.40 -14.18 1.89
CA ILE A 14 18.15 -13.41 0.90
C ILE A 14 19.35 -12.75 1.58
N ASN A 15 19.09 -12.00 2.66
CA ASN A 15 20.12 -11.38 3.49
C ASN A 15 19.99 -11.90 4.92
N ALA A 16 21.02 -12.56 5.39
CA ALA A 16 21.02 -13.18 6.72
C ALA A 16 20.81 -12.14 7.83
N VAL A 17 20.06 -12.54 8.84
CA VAL A 17 19.84 -11.76 10.06
C VAL A 17 20.41 -12.54 11.23
N LYS A 18 21.17 -11.88 12.11
CA LYS A 18 21.76 -12.48 13.28
C LYS A 18 21.34 -11.73 14.55
N ASP A 19 20.58 -12.43 15.41
CA ASP A 19 20.20 -12.01 16.76
C ASP A 19 19.75 -10.54 16.89
N ARG A 20 18.86 -10.10 15.98
CA ARG A 20 18.28 -8.75 16.00
C ARG A 20 17.10 -8.72 16.98
N LYS A 21 17.10 -7.76 17.89
CA LYS A 21 15.99 -7.54 18.82
C LYS A 21 14.87 -6.79 18.12
N ILE A 22 13.67 -7.38 18.05
CA ILE A 22 12.46 -6.77 17.50
C ILE A 22 11.54 -6.35 18.66
N VAL A 23 11.11 -5.10 18.65
CA VAL A 23 10.16 -4.53 19.62
C VAL A 23 8.89 -4.01 18.94
N CYS A 24 8.97 -3.77 17.63
CA CYS A 24 7.88 -3.20 16.84
C CYS A 24 7.86 -3.84 15.45
N ALA A 25 6.69 -4.00 14.88
CA ALA A 25 6.49 -4.49 13.52
C ALA A 25 5.56 -3.56 12.74
N PHE A 26 5.96 -3.16 11.54
CA PHE A 26 5.20 -2.38 10.59
C PHE A 26 4.76 -3.29 9.46
N HIS A 27 3.48 -3.37 9.24
CA HIS A 27 2.86 -4.28 8.29
C HIS A 27 2.13 -3.49 7.23
N ASP A 28 2.38 -3.78 5.96
CA ASP A 28 1.41 -3.41 4.93
C ASP A 28 0.14 -4.25 5.08
N ILE A 29 -0.93 -3.87 4.38
CA ILE A 29 -2.24 -4.52 4.52
C ILE A 29 -2.55 -5.36 3.29
N ASP A 30 -2.72 -4.70 2.14
CA ASP A 30 -3.18 -5.34 0.91
C ASP A 30 -2.09 -6.21 0.29
N GLY A 31 -2.42 -7.46 -0.04
CA GLY A 31 -1.44 -8.42 -0.52
C GLY A 31 -0.58 -9.03 0.58
N THR A 32 -0.45 -8.34 1.72
CA THR A 32 0.39 -8.74 2.86
C THR A 32 -0.39 -9.48 3.93
N HIS A 33 -1.50 -8.93 4.40
CA HIS A 33 -2.37 -9.55 5.41
C HIS A 33 -3.77 -9.80 4.88
N SER A 34 -4.23 -8.93 4.00
CA SER A 34 -5.55 -8.97 3.38
C SER A 34 -5.45 -9.37 1.91
N LEU A 35 -6.46 -10.10 1.44
CA LEU A 35 -6.66 -10.43 0.03
C LEU A 35 -7.85 -9.63 -0.49
N ILE A 36 -7.68 -8.33 -0.67
CA ILE A 36 -8.72 -7.51 -1.31
C ILE A 36 -8.87 -7.98 -2.75
N ARG A 37 -10.11 -8.35 -3.10
CA ARG A 37 -10.42 -8.89 -4.42
C ARG A 37 -11.07 -7.83 -5.30
N ASN A 38 -10.66 -7.83 -6.58
CA ASN A 38 -11.28 -7.02 -7.65
C ASN A 38 -11.05 -5.50 -7.58
N TRP A 39 -10.15 -4.99 -6.73
CA TRP A 39 -9.82 -3.57 -6.70
C TRP A 39 -8.91 -3.12 -7.88
N PRO A 40 -7.94 -3.94 -8.36
CA PRO A 40 -7.03 -3.48 -9.41
C PRO A 40 -7.72 -3.02 -10.69
N PRO A 41 -8.76 -3.70 -11.21
CA PRO A 41 -9.52 -3.22 -12.36
C PRO A 41 -10.19 -1.85 -12.13
N VAL A 42 -10.62 -1.56 -10.90
CA VAL A 42 -11.23 -0.28 -10.55
C VAL A 42 -10.19 0.85 -10.60
N MET A 43 -9.04 0.64 -9.95
CA MET A 43 -7.94 1.60 -9.98
C MET A 43 -7.49 1.86 -11.42
N SER A 44 -7.19 0.79 -12.15
CA SER A 44 -6.75 0.88 -13.54
C SER A 44 -7.74 1.65 -14.42
N ARG A 45 -9.05 1.41 -14.26
CA ARG A 45 -10.09 2.11 -15.02
C ARG A 45 -10.13 3.60 -14.72
N VAL A 46 -10.09 3.98 -13.45
CA VAL A 46 -10.11 5.40 -13.06
C VAL A 46 -8.85 6.12 -13.55
N LEU A 47 -7.69 5.49 -13.44
CA LEU A 47 -6.43 6.03 -13.94
C LEU A 47 -6.43 6.20 -15.46
N TYR A 48 -6.93 5.18 -16.18
CA TYR A 48 -7.04 5.23 -17.64
C TYR A 48 -7.97 6.34 -18.10
N ASP A 49 -9.19 6.39 -17.55
CA ASP A 49 -10.18 7.42 -17.91
C ASP A 49 -9.60 8.82 -17.70
N THR A 50 -8.92 9.04 -16.58
CA THR A 50 -8.25 10.30 -16.27
C THR A 50 -7.11 10.60 -17.24
N ALA A 51 -6.24 9.63 -17.53
CA ALA A 51 -5.08 9.83 -18.39
C ALA A 51 -5.49 10.13 -19.84
N VAL A 52 -6.55 9.49 -20.34
CA VAL A 52 -6.99 9.65 -21.73
C VAL A 52 -7.96 10.81 -21.89
N ASN A 53 -8.97 10.91 -21.04
CA ASN A 53 -10.08 11.87 -21.18
C ASN A 53 -9.91 13.14 -20.33
N GLY A 54 -8.94 13.14 -19.39
CA GLY A 54 -8.75 14.24 -18.45
C GLY A 54 -9.76 14.25 -17.31
N ILE A 55 -9.76 15.38 -16.59
CA ILE A 55 -10.66 15.60 -15.45
C ILE A 55 -11.93 16.25 -15.97
N PRO A 56 -13.10 15.61 -15.87
CA PRO A 56 -14.37 16.22 -16.30
C PRO A 56 -14.83 17.31 -15.31
N GLU A 57 -15.57 18.30 -15.79
CA GLU A 57 -16.14 19.36 -14.95
C GLU A 57 -17.03 18.81 -13.83
N ASN A 58 -17.75 17.72 -14.12
CA ASN A 58 -18.63 17.04 -13.17
C ASN A 58 -17.95 15.89 -12.43
N LEU A 59 -16.63 15.96 -12.16
CA LEU A 59 -15.79 14.89 -11.60
C LEU A 59 -16.48 14.13 -10.46
N VAL A 60 -16.98 14.84 -9.44
CA VAL A 60 -17.57 14.24 -8.23
C VAL A 60 -19.06 13.93 -8.34
N SER A 61 -19.65 14.00 -9.54
CA SER A 61 -21.07 13.76 -9.74
C SER A 61 -21.42 12.27 -9.69
N GLU A 62 -22.64 11.98 -9.26
CA GLU A 62 -23.23 10.63 -9.32
C GLU A 62 -23.22 10.04 -10.74
N GLU A 63 -23.45 10.88 -11.76
CA GLU A 63 -23.41 10.46 -13.15
C GLU A 63 -22.03 9.94 -13.54
N ASN A 64 -20.96 10.70 -13.23
CA ASN A 64 -19.59 10.29 -13.54
C ASN A 64 -19.18 9.03 -12.77
N ILE A 65 -19.53 8.94 -11.48
CA ILE A 65 -19.25 7.76 -10.65
C ILE A 65 -19.93 6.52 -11.24
N ASN A 66 -21.22 6.59 -11.58
CA ASN A 66 -21.96 5.48 -12.15
C ASN A 66 -21.44 5.08 -13.54
N ARG A 67 -21.01 6.05 -14.36
CA ARG A 67 -20.32 5.80 -15.63
C ARG A 67 -19.05 4.99 -15.41
N LEU A 68 -18.19 5.40 -14.48
CA LEU A 68 -16.95 4.69 -14.16
C LEU A 68 -17.22 3.27 -13.64
N VAL A 69 -18.19 3.11 -12.75
CA VAL A 69 -18.62 1.78 -12.26
C VAL A 69 -18.99 0.86 -13.42
N SER A 70 -19.75 1.35 -14.41
CA SER A 70 -20.16 0.55 -15.55
C SER A 70 -19.02 0.13 -16.49
N LEU A 71 -17.87 0.81 -16.40
CA LEU A 71 -16.69 0.54 -17.21
C LEU A 71 -15.69 -0.39 -16.54
N CYS A 72 -15.82 -0.70 -15.25
CA CYS A 72 -14.84 -1.50 -14.51
C CYS A 72 -14.71 -2.96 -15.01
N ASP A 73 -15.78 -3.54 -15.58
CA ASP A 73 -15.79 -4.90 -16.15
C ASP A 73 -15.42 -4.93 -17.64
N SER A 74 -14.94 -3.82 -18.20
CA SER A 74 -14.58 -3.75 -19.63
C SER A 74 -13.20 -4.35 -19.89
N GLU A 75 -12.81 -4.34 -21.20
CA GLU A 75 -11.54 -4.89 -21.69
C GLU A 75 -10.31 -4.45 -20.87
N PRO A 76 -9.28 -5.30 -20.76
CA PRO A 76 -8.03 -4.98 -20.08
C PRO A 76 -7.39 -3.69 -20.61
N LEU A 77 -6.70 -2.97 -19.73
CA LEU A 77 -6.05 -1.69 -19.98
C LEU A 77 -4.55 -1.82 -19.79
N GLU A 78 -3.84 -2.17 -20.85
CA GLU A 78 -2.43 -2.61 -20.79
C GLU A 78 -1.52 -1.66 -19.98
N GLU A 79 -1.58 -0.34 -20.21
CA GLU A 79 -0.70 0.63 -19.53
C GLU A 79 -1.04 0.75 -18.05
N THR A 80 -2.32 1.01 -17.73
CA THR A 80 -2.74 1.26 -16.36
C THR A 80 -2.82 -0.01 -15.52
N ASP A 81 -3.12 -1.17 -16.11
CA ASP A 81 -3.03 -2.47 -15.42
C ASP A 81 -1.58 -2.74 -15.00
N ARG A 82 -0.63 -2.52 -15.90
CA ARG A 82 0.78 -2.65 -15.59
C ARG A 82 1.23 -1.62 -14.55
N PHE A 83 0.78 -0.37 -14.66
CA PHE A 83 1.08 0.66 -13.70
C PHE A 83 0.58 0.31 -12.30
N CYS A 84 -0.65 -0.20 -12.15
CA CYS A 84 -1.18 -0.65 -10.86
C CYS A 84 -0.30 -1.73 -10.21
N ILE A 85 0.24 -2.67 -11.01
CA ILE A 85 1.13 -3.73 -10.50
C ILE A 85 2.49 -3.14 -10.08
N GLU A 86 3.07 -2.27 -10.90
CA GLU A 86 4.42 -1.73 -10.69
C GLU A 86 4.47 -0.62 -9.64
N SER A 87 3.35 0.09 -9.44
CA SER A 87 3.19 1.13 -8.40
C SER A 87 2.56 0.63 -7.10
N ALA A 88 2.37 -0.69 -6.97
CA ALA A 88 1.85 -1.26 -5.73
C ALA A 88 2.69 -0.82 -4.52
N GLY A 89 2.01 -0.36 -3.47
CA GLY A 89 2.65 0.19 -2.28
C GLY A 89 2.83 1.71 -2.28
N LEU A 90 2.73 2.40 -3.42
CA LEU A 90 2.67 3.86 -3.43
C LEU A 90 1.36 4.38 -2.82
N SER A 91 1.38 5.63 -2.36
CA SER A 91 0.16 6.33 -1.98
C SER A 91 -0.84 6.35 -3.15
N ALA A 92 -2.10 6.06 -2.86
CA ALA A 92 -3.16 6.16 -3.88
C ALA A 92 -3.26 7.58 -4.46
N LEU A 93 -2.95 8.61 -3.67
CA LEU A 93 -2.88 9.99 -4.18
C LEU A 93 -1.74 10.17 -5.20
N THR A 94 -0.59 9.53 -5.01
CA THR A 94 0.50 9.53 -6.01
C THR A 94 0.05 8.85 -7.32
N GLN A 95 -0.69 7.75 -7.22
CA GLN A 95 -1.22 7.07 -8.39
C GLN A 95 -2.25 7.94 -9.14
N MET A 96 -3.12 8.65 -8.42
CA MET A 96 -4.06 9.63 -9.03
C MET A 96 -3.33 10.81 -9.68
N GLU A 97 -2.31 11.35 -9.00
CA GLU A 97 -1.47 12.42 -9.55
C GLU A 97 -0.77 11.97 -10.85
N TRP A 98 -0.26 10.75 -10.89
CA TRP A 98 0.32 10.18 -12.12
C TRP A 98 -0.66 10.26 -13.29
N ALA A 99 -1.92 9.87 -13.10
CA ALA A 99 -2.91 9.88 -14.18
C ALA A 99 -3.21 11.30 -14.69
N ILE A 100 -3.27 12.29 -13.79
CA ILE A 100 -3.46 13.69 -14.15
C ILE A 100 -2.25 14.22 -14.95
N ARG A 101 -1.04 13.90 -14.50
CA ARG A 101 0.21 14.24 -15.19
C ARG A 101 0.31 13.57 -16.55
N ARG A 102 -0.09 12.30 -16.64
CA ARG A 102 -0.10 11.53 -17.88
C ARG A 102 -1.07 12.13 -18.91
N ASN A 103 -2.22 12.65 -18.47
CA ASN A 103 -3.12 13.36 -19.35
C ASN A 103 -2.48 14.61 -19.98
N GLN A 104 -1.73 15.41 -19.20
CA GLN A 104 -1.00 16.56 -19.74
C GLN A 104 0.01 16.15 -20.82
N GLU A 105 0.67 15.02 -20.63
CA GLU A 105 1.65 14.51 -21.60
C GLU A 105 0.93 13.98 -22.86
N LEU A 106 -0.10 13.15 -22.73
CA LEU A 106 -0.83 12.54 -23.85
C LEU A 106 -1.56 13.57 -24.72
N THR A 107 -2.12 14.60 -24.10
CA THR A 107 -2.89 15.65 -24.80
C THR A 107 -2.04 16.85 -25.24
N ASN A 108 -0.75 16.85 -24.93
CA ASN A 108 0.12 18.03 -25.04
C ASN A 108 -0.51 19.25 -24.35
N GLY A 109 -0.98 19.03 -23.13
CA GLY A 109 -1.73 20.03 -22.35
C GLY A 109 -0.89 21.20 -21.89
N LYS A 110 -1.52 22.18 -21.27
CA LYS A 110 -0.88 23.45 -20.80
C LYS A 110 0.35 23.20 -19.91
N PHE A 111 0.34 22.13 -19.12
CA PHE A 111 1.39 21.80 -18.17
C PHE A 111 2.31 20.68 -18.65
N ASN A 112 2.24 20.31 -19.93
CA ASN A 112 3.17 19.36 -20.50
C ASN A 112 4.58 19.97 -20.54
N SER A 113 5.55 19.33 -19.91
CA SER A 113 6.94 19.77 -19.83
C SER A 113 7.86 18.56 -19.64
N GLU A 114 9.16 18.74 -19.87
CA GLU A 114 10.14 17.69 -19.56
C GLU A 114 10.14 17.33 -18.08
N THR A 115 9.95 18.32 -17.19
CA THR A 115 9.80 18.06 -15.74
C THR A 115 8.60 17.17 -15.45
N ASN A 116 7.43 17.43 -16.07
CA ASN A 116 6.25 16.60 -15.90
C ASN A 116 6.51 15.16 -16.37
N SER A 117 7.14 14.98 -17.54
CA SER A 117 7.49 13.64 -18.05
C SER A 117 8.52 12.93 -17.17
N GLN A 118 9.45 13.67 -16.57
CA GLN A 118 10.42 13.13 -15.62
C GLN A 118 9.72 12.63 -14.34
N ILE A 119 8.81 13.40 -13.78
CA ILE A 119 8.04 13.00 -12.59
C ILE A 119 7.17 11.76 -12.88
N ILE A 120 6.52 11.68 -14.04
CA ILE A 120 5.78 10.48 -14.48
C ILE A 120 6.69 9.24 -14.41
N ARG A 121 7.92 9.33 -14.93
CA ARG A 121 8.90 8.22 -14.89
C ARG A 121 9.33 7.87 -13.47
N LEU A 122 9.53 8.88 -12.61
CA LEU A 122 9.91 8.68 -11.21
C LEU A 122 8.81 7.97 -10.41
N ILE A 123 7.55 8.31 -10.64
CA ILE A 123 6.42 7.59 -10.03
C ILE A 123 6.42 6.11 -10.45
N TRP A 124 6.68 5.80 -11.71
CA TRP A 124 6.87 4.41 -12.15
C TRP A 124 8.02 3.70 -11.43
N GLN A 125 9.04 4.45 -11.03
CA GLN A 125 10.19 3.94 -10.28
C GLN A 125 9.93 3.84 -8.78
N GLY A 126 8.75 4.29 -8.30
CA GLY A 126 8.36 4.21 -6.91
C GLY A 126 8.73 5.43 -6.07
N GLU A 127 9.05 6.55 -6.71
CA GLU A 127 9.29 7.81 -6.02
C GLU A 127 7.98 8.55 -5.76
N GLU A 128 7.93 9.27 -4.65
CA GLU A 128 6.74 10.02 -4.21
C GLU A 128 7.04 11.47 -3.80
N LYS A 129 8.32 11.89 -3.82
CA LYS A 129 8.77 13.22 -3.39
C LYS A 129 9.31 13.98 -4.58
N PHE A 130 8.69 15.12 -4.89
CA PHE A 130 8.96 15.90 -6.09
C PHE A 130 9.19 17.40 -5.79
N GLU A 131 9.39 17.77 -4.52
CA GLU A 131 9.54 19.15 -4.06
C GLU A 131 10.77 19.85 -4.67
N ASP A 132 11.79 19.07 -5.05
CA ASP A 132 13.00 19.55 -5.69
C ASP A 132 12.82 19.91 -7.18
N PHE A 133 11.69 19.56 -7.77
CA PHE A 133 11.38 19.86 -9.16
C PHE A 133 10.70 21.22 -9.31
N ALA A 134 11.26 22.07 -10.18
CA ALA A 134 10.66 23.35 -10.49
C ALA A 134 9.44 23.18 -11.41
N GLU A 135 8.24 23.31 -10.84
CA GLU A 135 6.98 23.29 -11.56
C GLU A 135 6.21 24.61 -11.40
N PRO A 136 5.34 24.98 -12.38
CA PRO A 136 4.50 26.17 -12.26
C PRO A 136 3.61 26.08 -11.00
N GLY A 137 3.57 27.17 -10.20
CA GLY A 137 2.76 27.19 -8.97
C GLY A 137 1.27 26.96 -9.22
N GLU A 138 0.73 27.40 -10.36
CA GLU A 138 -0.67 27.12 -10.75
C GLU A 138 -0.90 25.63 -11.03
N TYR A 139 0.10 24.90 -11.54
CA TYR A 139 -0.01 23.46 -11.75
C TYR A 139 0.01 22.68 -10.42
N LEU A 140 0.90 23.06 -9.51
CA LEU A 140 0.92 22.47 -8.18
C LEU A 140 -0.38 22.74 -7.42
N ALA A 141 -0.94 23.94 -7.53
CA ALA A 141 -2.24 24.27 -6.96
C ALA A 141 -3.37 23.42 -7.56
N TYR A 142 -3.36 23.22 -8.87
CA TYR A 142 -4.32 22.37 -9.57
C TYR A 142 -4.22 20.91 -9.12
N LEU A 143 -3.00 20.35 -9.07
CA LEU A 143 -2.76 18.98 -8.59
C LEU A 143 -3.24 18.81 -7.14
N LYS A 144 -2.91 19.76 -6.27
CA LYS A 144 -3.33 19.74 -4.87
C LYS A 144 -4.85 19.77 -4.70
N GLU A 145 -5.56 20.48 -5.57
CA GLU A 145 -7.02 20.56 -5.54
C GLU A 145 -7.69 19.30 -6.11
N VAL A 146 -7.18 18.80 -7.24
CA VAL A 146 -7.90 17.80 -8.05
C VAL A 146 -7.55 16.37 -7.63
N THR A 147 -6.32 16.10 -7.23
CA THR A 147 -5.90 14.74 -6.85
C THR A 147 -6.74 14.13 -5.72
N PRO A 148 -7.04 14.84 -4.62
CA PRO A 148 -7.90 14.31 -3.57
C PRO A 148 -9.34 14.05 -4.05
N LYS A 149 -9.87 14.91 -4.92
CA LYS A 149 -11.22 14.72 -5.51
C LYS A 149 -11.27 13.48 -6.39
N LEU A 150 -10.24 13.26 -7.21
CA LEU A 150 -10.14 12.07 -8.06
C LEU A 150 -10.01 10.80 -7.19
N PHE A 151 -9.21 10.86 -6.13
CA PHE A 151 -9.12 9.75 -5.18
C PHE A 151 -10.46 9.47 -4.49
N TRP A 152 -11.19 10.50 -4.07
CA TRP A 152 -12.53 10.33 -3.52
C TRP A 152 -13.47 9.64 -4.52
N VAL A 153 -13.42 10.04 -5.80
CA VAL A 153 -14.21 9.38 -6.87
C VAL A 153 -13.82 7.92 -7.01
N TYR A 154 -12.52 7.60 -7.01
CA TYR A 154 -12.05 6.23 -7.02
C TYR A 154 -12.63 5.41 -5.86
N GLU A 155 -12.62 5.95 -4.65
CA GLU A 155 -13.20 5.28 -3.47
C GLU A 155 -14.71 5.04 -3.64
N GLN A 156 -15.46 5.99 -4.22
CA GLN A 156 -16.88 5.81 -4.50
C GLN A 156 -17.14 4.71 -5.55
N VAL A 157 -16.31 4.68 -6.60
CA VAL A 157 -16.39 3.63 -7.64
C VAL A 157 -16.03 2.26 -7.02
N LEU A 158 -14.98 2.20 -6.22
CA LEU A 158 -14.54 0.99 -5.54
C LEU A 158 -15.61 0.42 -4.61
N ASN A 159 -16.23 1.29 -3.78
CA ASN A 159 -17.32 0.90 -2.88
C ASN A 159 -18.46 0.25 -3.65
N ARG A 160 -18.95 0.90 -4.71
CA ARG A 160 -20.10 0.42 -5.49
C ARG A 160 -19.78 -0.82 -6.31
N PHE A 161 -18.56 -0.91 -6.84
CA PHE A 161 -18.19 -2.03 -7.70
C PHE A 161 -17.93 -3.31 -6.90
N CYS A 162 -17.11 -3.25 -5.85
CA CYS A 162 -16.68 -4.47 -5.16
C CYS A 162 -16.57 -4.38 -3.63
N ARG A 163 -16.20 -3.23 -3.03
CA ARG A 163 -15.85 -3.17 -1.60
C ARG A 163 -17.00 -3.58 -0.69
N ASP A 164 -18.20 -3.03 -0.86
CA ASP A 164 -19.35 -3.34 -0.01
C ASP A 164 -19.68 -4.84 -0.04
N LYS A 165 -19.63 -5.45 -1.23
CA LYS A 165 -19.86 -6.89 -1.39
C LYS A 165 -18.75 -7.72 -0.76
N ASN A 166 -17.50 -7.26 -0.87
CA ASN A 166 -16.34 -7.93 -0.26
C ASN A 166 -16.40 -7.84 1.26
N LEU A 167 -16.75 -6.68 1.84
CA LEU A 167 -16.93 -6.52 3.28
C LEU A 167 -18.03 -7.43 3.85
N GLU A 168 -19.18 -7.51 3.18
CA GLU A 168 -20.24 -8.43 3.60
C GLU A 168 -19.81 -9.88 3.59
N LYS A 169 -19.05 -10.30 2.59
CA LYS A 169 -18.48 -11.65 2.51
C LYS A 169 -17.40 -11.87 3.56
N ALA A 170 -16.49 -10.89 3.74
CA ALA A 170 -15.41 -10.95 4.70
C ALA A 170 -15.92 -11.04 6.15
N LYS A 171 -16.98 -10.32 6.50
CA LYS A 171 -17.65 -10.43 7.82
C LYS A 171 -18.22 -11.82 8.07
N LYS A 172 -18.63 -12.55 7.02
CA LYS A 172 -19.15 -13.93 7.12
C LYS A 172 -18.03 -14.98 7.11
N ASN A 173 -17.03 -14.78 6.25
CA ASN A 173 -15.94 -15.73 6.03
C ASN A 173 -14.59 -14.98 5.98
N PRO A 174 -14.11 -14.42 7.10
CA PRO A 174 -12.90 -13.59 7.12
C PRO A 174 -11.65 -14.32 6.59
N GLU A 175 -11.56 -15.62 6.81
CA GLU A 175 -10.42 -16.44 6.37
C GLU A 175 -10.22 -16.46 4.84
N GLU A 176 -11.28 -16.24 4.06
CA GLU A 176 -11.18 -16.16 2.60
C GLU A 176 -10.52 -14.88 2.12
N PHE A 177 -10.45 -13.86 2.98
CA PHE A 177 -9.90 -12.54 2.70
C PHE A 177 -8.57 -12.27 3.43
N LEU A 178 -8.01 -13.31 4.06
CA LEU A 178 -6.73 -13.24 4.75
C LEU A 178 -5.64 -13.99 3.99
N VAL A 179 -4.43 -13.46 4.01
CA VAL A 179 -3.25 -14.26 3.67
C VAL A 179 -3.10 -15.33 4.74
N LYS A 180 -2.93 -16.57 4.30
CA LYS A 180 -2.94 -17.75 5.17
C LYS A 180 -1.95 -17.63 6.33
N GLY A 181 -2.43 -17.80 7.56
CA GLY A 181 -1.63 -17.71 8.78
C GLY A 181 -1.36 -16.28 9.27
N SER A 182 -1.96 -15.29 8.63
CA SER A 182 -1.76 -13.87 8.92
C SER A 182 -2.10 -13.51 10.38
N LYS A 183 -3.29 -13.86 10.85
CA LYS A 183 -3.72 -13.58 12.24
C LYS A 183 -2.86 -14.27 13.27
N GLU A 184 -2.55 -15.54 13.04
CA GLU A 184 -1.71 -16.35 13.92
C GLU A 184 -0.28 -15.81 14.02
N PHE A 185 0.23 -15.21 12.94
CA PHE A 185 1.53 -14.57 12.95
C PHE A 185 1.50 -13.24 13.71
N MET A 186 0.50 -12.41 13.46
CA MET A 186 0.30 -11.15 14.19
C MET A 186 0.11 -11.39 15.69
N GLN A 187 -0.73 -12.37 16.06
CA GLN A 187 -0.94 -12.79 17.44
C GLN A 187 0.36 -13.29 18.07
N PHE A 188 1.12 -14.11 17.34
CA PHE A 188 2.42 -14.61 17.82
C PHE A 188 3.40 -13.46 18.12
N LEU A 189 3.49 -12.45 17.27
CA LEU A 189 4.32 -11.27 17.52
C LEU A 189 3.85 -10.53 18.78
N PHE A 190 2.54 -10.29 18.89
CA PHE A 190 1.93 -9.60 20.03
C PHE A 190 2.18 -10.34 21.35
N ASP A 191 1.97 -11.67 21.40
CA ASP A 191 2.18 -12.51 22.59
C ASP A 191 3.65 -12.51 23.06
N ASN A 192 4.58 -12.19 22.14
CA ASN A 192 6.00 -12.07 22.42
C ASN A 192 6.45 -10.60 22.63
N GLY A 193 5.50 -9.69 22.88
CA GLY A 193 5.76 -8.31 23.26
C GLY A 193 6.18 -7.40 22.10
N VAL A 194 5.90 -7.80 20.84
CA VAL A 194 6.11 -6.95 19.66
C VAL A 194 4.83 -6.16 19.39
N LYS A 195 4.92 -4.85 19.27
CA LYS A 195 3.80 -3.98 18.90
C LYS A 195 3.63 -3.98 17.38
N ASN A 196 2.45 -4.36 16.91
CA ASN A 196 2.15 -4.39 15.49
C ASN A 196 1.41 -3.10 15.06
N TYR A 197 1.84 -2.49 13.98
CA TYR A 197 1.19 -1.34 13.34
C TYR A 197 0.91 -1.68 11.89
N PHE A 198 -0.28 -1.35 11.42
CA PHE A 198 -0.53 -1.31 9.98
C PHE A 198 -0.08 0.02 9.40
N VAL A 199 0.64 -0.03 8.28
CA VAL A 199 1.08 1.14 7.51
C VAL A 199 0.67 0.96 6.06
N THR A 200 -0.22 1.82 5.57
CA THR A 200 -0.81 1.71 4.23
C THR A 200 -0.56 2.96 3.39
N GLY A 201 -0.54 2.83 2.07
CA GLY A 201 -0.58 3.97 1.14
C GLY A 201 -2.00 4.55 0.95
N ALA A 202 -3.03 3.83 1.40
CA ALA A 202 -4.41 4.29 1.32
C ALA A 202 -4.72 5.37 2.37
N VAL A 203 -5.85 6.06 2.16
CA VAL A 203 -6.36 7.00 3.17
C VAL A 203 -6.92 6.23 4.36
N VAL A 204 -6.52 6.67 5.55
CA VAL A 204 -7.03 6.17 6.83
C VAL A 204 -7.85 7.27 7.47
N ASP A 205 -9.16 7.13 7.44
CA ASP A 205 -10.08 8.08 8.07
C ASP A 205 -10.69 7.49 9.34
N LYS A 206 -10.27 8.01 10.47
CA LYS A 206 -10.77 7.67 11.82
C LYS A 206 -11.80 8.67 12.33
N SER A 207 -12.06 9.75 11.61
CA SER A 207 -12.91 10.86 12.04
C SER A 207 -14.40 10.57 11.93
N VAL A 208 -14.77 9.61 11.08
CA VAL A 208 -16.16 9.19 10.86
C VAL A 208 -16.52 7.94 11.65
N VAL A 209 -17.81 7.74 11.90
CA VAL A 209 -18.33 6.59 12.63
C VAL A 209 -19.52 6.02 11.83
N PRO A 210 -19.41 4.75 11.35
CA PRO A 210 -18.24 3.86 11.43
C PRO A 210 -17.07 4.40 10.62
N PRO A 211 -15.83 4.05 10.99
CA PRO A 211 -14.65 4.39 10.18
C PRO A 211 -14.78 3.87 8.75
N MET A 212 -14.22 4.59 7.78
CA MET A 212 -14.32 4.26 6.36
C MET A 212 -12.99 3.77 5.78
N GLY A 213 -13.08 3.23 4.57
CA GLY A 213 -11.92 2.84 3.78
C GLY A 213 -11.17 1.67 4.41
N MET A 214 -9.84 1.76 4.39
CA MET A 214 -8.96 0.69 4.86
C MET A 214 -9.19 0.31 6.33
N TYR A 215 -9.59 1.25 7.17
CA TYR A 215 -9.88 0.96 8.57
C TYR A 215 -11.08 0.01 8.72
N GLU A 216 -12.17 0.23 7.99
CA GLU A 216 -13.34 -0.66 8.00
C GLU A 216 -13.02 -2.05 7.43
N GLU A 217 -12.23 -2.11 6.37
CA GLU A 217 -11.83 -3.38 5.76
C GLU A 217 -11.05 -4.26 6.73
N VAL A 218 -10.07 -3.66 7.44
CA VAL A 218 -9.24 -4.38 8.42
C VAL A 218 -10.09 -4.89 9.59
N LEU A 219 -11.05 -4.10 10.09
CA LEU A 219 -12.02 -4.56 11.07
C LEU A 219 -12.91 -5.67 10.51
N GLY A 220 -13.37 -5.53 9.27
CA GLY A 220 -14.25 -6.50 8.59
C GLY A 220 -13.64 -7.89 8.44
N ILE A 221 -12.33 -7.99 8.22
CA ILE A 221 -11.58 -9.25 8.19
C ILE A 221 -11.13 -9.72 9.58
N GLY A 222 -11.57 -9.02 10.63
CA GLY A 222 -11.49 -9.45 12.03
C GLY A 222 -10.15 -9.17 12.72
N PHE A 223 -9.44 -8.13 12.33
CA PHE A 223 -8.37 -7.58 13.17
C PHE A 223 -8.94 -6.67 14.25
N ASP A 224 -8.37 -6.75 15.45
CA ASP A 224 -8.69 -5.89 16.58
C ASP A 224 -7.63 -4.79 16.68
N ILE A 225 -8.06 -3.53 16.50
CA ILE A 225 -7.17 -2.35 16.42
C ILE A 225 -7.38 -1.47 17.65
N GLY A 226 -6.30 -1.03 18.24
CA GLY A 226 -6.30 -0.10 19.35
C GLY A 226 -5.15 -0.35 20.33
N LYS A 227 -4.94 0.59 21.23
CA LYS A 227 -3.87 0.50 22.22
C LYS A 227 -3.96 -0.79 23.04
N GLY A 228 -2.87 -1.57 23.02
CA GLY A 228 -2.79 -2.85 23.73
C GLY A 228 -3.56 -3.99 23.05
N LYS A 229 -3.96 -3.82 21.80
CA LYS A 229 -4.56 -4.86 20.96
C LYS A 229 -3.49 -5.48 20.05
N VAL A 230 -3.87 -6.55 19.34
CA VAL A 230 -2.97 -7.24 18.39
C VAL A 230 -2.40 -6.26 17.37
N VAL A 231 -3.21 -5.32 16.91
CA VAL A 231 -2.78 -4.18 16.09
C VAL A 231 -2.93 -2.92 16.93
N GLU A 232 -1.82 -2.26 17.23
CA GLU A 232 -1.78 -1.06 18.07
C GLU A 232 -2.47 0.12 17.38
N ASP A 233 -2.23 0.30 16.07
CA ASP A 233 -2.85 1.34 15.25
C ASP A 233 -2.72 1.03 13.75
N ILE A 234 -3.46 1.79 12.93
CA ILE A 234 -3.36 1.86 11.48
C ILE A 234 -3.02 3.28 11.05
N LEU A 235 -2.03 3.44 10.19
CA LEU A 235 -1.45 4.71 9.77
C LEU A 235 -1.36 4.75 8.23
N GLY A 236 -1.63 5.92 7.67
CA GLY A 236 -1.62 6.14 6.22
C GLY A 236 -1.80 7.61 5.87
N SER A 237 -2.14 7.89 4.62
CA SER A 237 -2.48 9.23 4.15
C SER A 237 -3.80 9.73 4.76
N THR A 238 -4.03 11.04 4.71
CA THR A 238 -5.35 11.65 4.99
C THR A 238 -6.01 12.09 3.67
N TRP A 239 -7.23 12.59 3.75
CA TRP A 239 -7.90 13.16 2.57
C TRP A 239 -7.21 14.43 2.04
N GLU A 240 -6.57 15.20 2.94
CA GLU A 240 -5.94 16.46 2.63
C GLU A 240 -4.44 16.32 2.36
N GLU A 241 -3.79 15.29 2.92
CA GLU A 241 -2.34 15.13 2.87
C GLU A 241 -1.93 13.75 2.43
N LYS A 242 -1.13 13.71 1.37
CA LYS A 242 -0.41 12.52 0.94
C LYS A 242 0.80 12.34 1.85
N ILE A 243 0.86 11.19 2.53
CA ILE A 243 1.99 10.83 3.39
C ILE A 243 2.59 9.54 2.84
N PRO A 244 3.79 9.58 2.24
CA PRO A 244 4.48 8.39 1.78
C PRO A 244 4.71 7.38 2.91
N LYS A 245 4.65 6.08 2.62
CA LYS A 245 4.82 5.02 3.63
C LYS A 245 6.16 5.13 4.37
N ASP A 246 7.24 5.50 3.69
CA ASP A 246 8.55 5.66 4.32
C ASP A 246 8.51 6.78 5.37
N GLU A 247 7.85 7.89 5.08
CA GLU A 247 7.70 8.99 6.02
C GLU A 247 6.87 8.58 7.25
N VAL A 248 5.76 7.86 7.04
CA VAL A 248 4.96 7.31 8.15
C VAL A 248 5.83 6.43 9.04
N MET A 249 6.63 5.53 8.45
CA MET A 249 7.51 4.62 9.20
C MET A 249 8.62 5.37 9.95
N PHE A 250 9.25 6.37 9.32
CA PHE A 250 10.29 7.18 9.96
C PHE A 250 9.75 8.01 11.13
N ARG A 251 8.59 8.66 10.94
CA ARG A 251 7.89 9.38 12.01
C ARG A 251 7.57 8.45 13.18
N LEU A 252 7.02 7.27 12.90
CA LEU A 252 6.65 6.30 13.92
C LEU A 252 7.86 5.79 14.72
N VAL A 253 8.99 5.50 14.07
CA VAL A 253 10.25 5.14 14.74
C VAL A 253 10.71 6.26 15.67
N SER A 254 10.64 7.52 15.21
CA SER A 254 10.99 8.70 16.01
C SER A 254 10.05 8.88 17.20
N ASP A 255 8.74 8.81 16.99
CA ASP A 255 7.73 9.03 18.03
C ASP A 255 7.76 7.96 19.12
N LEU A 256 8.07 6.71 18.74
CA LEU A 256 8.26 5.60 19.68
C LEU A 256 9.63 5.63 20.39
N GLY A 257 10.56 6.47 19.95
CA GLY A 257 11.91 6.56 20.51
C GLY A 257 12.71 5.26 20.37
N ILE A 258 12.51 4.51 19.26
CA ILE A 258 13.18 3.23 18.98
C ILE A 258 14.19 3.36 17.85
N SER A 259 15.15 2.43 17.78
CA SER A 259 16.02 2.31 16.60
C SER A 259 15.32 1.53 15.49
N GLY A 260 15.53 1.92 14.22
CA GLY A 260 15.06 1.17 13.06
C GLY A 260 15.54 -0.30 13.07
N GLU A 261 16.70 -0.57 13.66
CA GLU A 261 17.22 -1.93 13.87
C GLU A 261 16.30 -2.82 14.70
N ASN A 262 15.45 -2.23 15.53
CA ASN A 262 14.51 -2.94 16.38
C ASN A 262 13.14 -3.12 15.76
N VAL A 263 13.02 -2.79 14.47
CA VAL A 263 11.78 -2.87 13.70
C VAL A 263 11.81 -4.08 12.78
N LEU A 264 10.66 -4.74 12.65
CA LEU A 264 10.34 -5.69 11.59
C LEU A 264 9.42 -4.99 10.58
N VAL A 265 9.75 -5.01 9.30
CA VAL A 265 8.86 -4.52 8.22
C VAL A 265 8.38 -5.70 7.40
N VAL A 266 7.08 -5.78 7.20
CA VAL A 266 6.43 -6.88 6.47
C VAL A 266 5.56 -6.30 5.37
N GLY A 267 5.77 -6.72 4.12
CA GLY A 267 5.02 -6.20 2.99
C GLY A 267 5.19 -6.99 1.70
N ASP A 268 4.33 -6.74 0.73
CA ASP A 268 4.42 -7.30 -0.62
C ASP A 268 4.80 -6.23 -1.66
N GLY A 269 4.76 -4.97 -1.30
CA GLY A 269 5.10 -3.84 -2.14
C GLY A 269 6.55 -3.39 -1.98
N ARG A 270 6.99 -2.66 -2.98
CA ARG A 270 8.34 -2.10 -3.09
C ARG A 270 8.60 -0.98 -2.07
N SER A 271 7.59 -0.13 -1.81
CA SER A 271 7.77 1.07 -0.97
C SER A 271 8.08 0.73 0.48
N GLU A 272 7.32 -0.19 1.10
CA GLU A 272 7.57 -0.60 2.48
C GLU A 272 8.88 -1.37 2.64
N ILE A 273 9.25 -2.24 1.67
CA ILE A 273 10.54 -2.95 1.75
C ILE A 273 11.70 -1.98 1.60
N SER A 274 11.62 -1.04 0.66
CA SER A 274 12.63 0.03 0.52
C SER A 274 12.74 0.88 1.79
N ALA A 275 11.62 1.27 2.39
CA ALA A 275 11.58 2.00 3.65
C ALA A 275 12.22 1.19 4.80
N GLY A 276 11.90 -0.10 4.90
CA GLY A 276 12.49 -1.00 5.89
C GLY A 276 14.01 -1.12 5.77
N VAL A 277 14.50 -1.26 4.55
CA VAL A 277 15.95 -1.30 4.29
C VAL A 277 16.62 0.04 4.66
N LYS A 278 16.03 1.18 4.31
CA LYS A 278 16.52 2.52 4.70
C LYS A 278 16.56 2.71 6.22
N LEU A 279 15.61 2.11 6.95
CA LEU A 279 15.57 2.10 8.42
C LEU A 279 16.60 1.14 9.03
N ASN A 280 17.31 0.32 8.26
CA ASN A 280 18.07 -0.82 8.75
C ASN A 280 17.22 -1.83 9.55
N ALA A 281 15.94 -1.92 9.24
CA ALA A 281 14.99 -2.86 9.83
C ALA A 281 15.20 -4.27 9.27
N VAL A 282 14.68 -5.28 9.97
CA VAL A 282 14.51 -6.61 9.38
C VAL A 282 13.31 -6.59 8.46
N THR A 283 13.43 -7.09 7.24
CA THR A 283 12.37 -7.06 6.22
C THR A 283 11.91 -8.45 5.83
N ILE A 284 10.60 -8.66 5.79
CA ILE A 284 9.95 -9.87 5.27
C ILE A 284 9.06 -9.48 4.10
N SER A 285 9.37 -9.99 2.93
CA SER A 285 8.53 -9.86 1.74
C SER A 285 7.53 -11.01 1.65
N VAL A 286 6.24 -10.69 1.51
CA VAL A 286 5.15 -11.67 1.36
C VAL A 286 4.78 -11.76 -0.11
N LEU A 287 5.34 -12.72 -0.83
CA LEU A 287 5.21 -12.80 -2.28
C LEU A 287 4.88 -14.22 -2.73
N PRO A 288 3.78 -14.44 -3.48
CA PRO A 288 3.47 -15.75 -4.04
C PRO A 288 4.59 -16.20 -4.99
N LYS A 289 4.78 -17.50 -5.12
CA LYS A 289 5.82 -18.08 -6.00
C LYS A 289 5.67 -17.68 -7.46
N THR A 290 4.47 -17.32 -7.86
CA THR A 290 4.14 -16.86 -9.23
C THR A 290 4.61 -15.43 -9.50
N ALA A 291 4.80 -14.60 -8.48
CA ALA A 291 5.22 -13.20 -8.57
C ALA A 291 6.75 -13.07 -8.84
N LYS A 292 7.24 -13.69 -9.92
CA LYS A 292 8.68 -13.79 -10.20
C LYS A 292 9.37 -12.44 -10.27
N ARG A 293 8.77 -11.47 -10.96
CA ARG A 293 9.36 -10.13 -11.15
C ARG A 293 9.46 -9.38 -9.82
N GLN A 294 8.39 -9.37 -9.01
CA GLN A 294 8.38 -8.74 -7.71
C GLN A 294 9.41 -9.39 -6.76
N ARG A 295 9.54 -10.72 -6.81
CA ARG A 295 10.54 -11.43 -6.00
C ARG A 295 11.97 -11.00 -6.35
N GLU A 296 12.31 -10.87 -7.64
CA GLU A 296 13.64 -10.37 -8.05
C GLU A 296 13.84 -8.92 -7.63
N LEU A 297 12.84 -8.05 -7.83
CA LEU A 297 12.89 -6.67 -7.39
C LEU A 297 13.14 -6.56 -5.86
N HIS A 298 12.44 -7.36 -5.05
CA HIS A 298 12.63 -7.33 -3.59
C HIS A 298 14.01 -7.83 -3.16
N LYS A 299 14.60 -8.78 -3.91
CA LYS A 299 16.01 -9.18 -3.71
C LYS A 299 16.96 -8.03 -4.01
N GLU A 300 16.76 -7.32 -5.11
CA GLU A 300 17.55 -6.15 -5.51
C GLU A 300 17.43 -5.01 -4.49
N LEU A 301 16.25 -4.81 -3.90
CA LEU A 301 16.02 -3.85 -2.82
C LEU A 301 16.74 -4.22 -1.52
N GLY A 302 17.12 -5.47 -1.34
CA GLY A 302 17.85 -5.93 -0.16
C GLY A 302 16.97 -6.52 0.94
N THR A 303 15.78 -7.06 0.61
CA THR A 303 14.95 -7.76 1.60
C THR A 303 15.74 -8.85 2.33
N ASN A 304 15.41 -9.11 3.60
CA ASN A 304 16.07 -10.18 4.34
C ASN A 304 15.45 -11.55 4.03
N ILE A 305 14.13 -11.62 3.98
CA ILE A 305 13.39 -12.88 3.91
C ILE A 305 12.26 -12.74 2.90
N ILE A 306 12.00 -13.79 2.14
CA ILE A 306 10.81 -13.90 1.30
C ILE A 306 9.99 -15.11 1.74
N ILE A 307 8.71 -14.89 1.99
CA ILE A 307 7.72 -15.93 2.30
C ILE A 307 6.59 -15.90 1.27
N THR A 308 5.88 -17.00 1.14
CA THR A 308 4.67 -17.06 0.29
C THR A 308 3.41 -16.69 1.09
N ASP A 309 3.37 -17.12 2.34
CA ASP A 309 2.34 -16.88 3.33
C ASP A 309 2.92 -17.13 4.74
N TYR A 310 2.12 -16.94 5.78
CA TYR A 310 2.55 -17.11 7.17
C TYR A 310 2.33 -18.52 7.73
N ALA A 311 1.77 -19.44 6.95
CA ALA A 311 1.47 -20.80 7.41
C ALA A 311 2.69 -21.71 7.52
N ASN A 312 3.87 -21.25 7.08
CA ASN A 312 5.11 -22.00 7.25
C ASN A 312 5.49 -22.07 8.75
N GLU A 313 5.39 -23.26 9.34
CA GLU A 313 5.71 -23.50 10.75
C GLU A 313 7.16 -23.10 11.13
N ASN A 314 8.07 -23.09 10.16
CA ASN A 314 9.45 -22.67 10.40
C ASN A 314 9.59 -21.14 10.49
N LEU A 315 8.60 -20.37 10.05
CA LEU A 315 8.62 -18.92 10.17
C LEU A 315 8.73 -18.48 11.65
N LYS A 316 7.96 -19.13 12.53
CA LYS A 316 8.02 -18.81 13.97
C LYS A 316 9.31 -19.23 14.62
N LYS A 317 10.05 -20.20 14.05
CA LYS A 317 11.31 -20.72 14.60
C LYS A 317 12.51 -19.79 14.42
N ILE A 318 12.42 -18.83 13.49
CA ILE A 318 13.47 -17.80 13.34
C ILE A 318 13.36 -16.73 14.43
N PHE A 319 12.25 -16.68 15.15
CA PHE A 319 12.04 -15.80 16.30
C PHE A 319 12.31 -16.59 17.60
N LYS A 320 13.05 -15.94 18.53
CA LYS A 320 13.45 -16.53 19.83
C LYS A 320 13.02 -15.62 20.98
#